data_b2f8ffb109676a9f9159e5c097e94f52
#
_entry.id   b2f8ffb109676a9f9159e5c097e94f52
#
_cell.length_a   1.000
_cell.length_b   1.000
_cell.length_c   1.000
_cell.angle_alpha   90.00
_cell.angle_beta   90.00
_cell.angle_gamma   90.00
#
_symmetry.space_group_name_H-M   'P 1'
#
loop_
_entity.id
_entity.type
_entity.pdbx_description
1 polymer ?
#
loop_
_entity_poly.entity_id
_entity_poly.type
_entity_poly.pdbx_seq_one_letter_code
_entity_poly.pdbx_strand_id
1 'polypeptide(L)'
;LPEDWVCPICGAEKDMFAPVAGKAEEADASAPAAAAGRDDDMREMSALELSALCSNLARGCEKQYKAAEAALFGQLASYFKAGAPAGPDPSIQALVDLIDSDLKEGFAAANSAASGQHDRGALRALTWSEKVSLILKSLLIRYGKEGPKMAENTNVFVCTICGFIYIGDNPPQLCPVCK
;
A
#
# COMPACT_ATOMS: atom_id res chain seq x y z
N LEU A 1 16.17 -29.35 0.63
CA LEU A 1 15.44 -29.29 1.91
C LEU A 1 15.60 -30.62 2.63
N PRO A 2 15.77 -30.64 3.99
CA PRO A 2 15.80 -31.87 4.78
C PRO A 2 14.55 -32.74 4.54
N GLU A 3 14.64 -34.05 4.86
CA GLU A 3 13.51 -34.95 4.64
C GLU A 3 12.32 -34.64 5.54
N ASP A 4 12.60 -34.14 6.74
CA ASP A 4 11.63 -33.74 7.77
C ASP A 4 11.19 -32.26 7.69
N TRP A 5 11.54 -31.57 6.59
CA TRP A 5 11.18 -30.15 6.44
C TRP A 5 9.70 -29.95 6.22
N VAL A 6 9.10 -29.07 7.01
CA VAL A 6 7.73 -28.56 6.84
C VAL A 6 7.77 -27.06 6.62
N CYS A 7 6.85 -26.54 5.85
CA CYS A 7 6.75 -25.11 5.58
C CYS A 7 6.45 -24.33 6.87
N PRO A 8 7.31 -23.38 7.30
CA PRO A 8 7.11 -22.66 8.55
C PRO A 8 5.93 -21.67 8.50
N ILE A 9 5.33 -21.46 7.32
CA ILE A 9 4.23 -20.53 7.14
C ILE A 9 2.87 -21.25 7.19
N CYS A 10 2.75 -22.44 6.57
CA CYS A 10 1.48 -23.14 6.43
C CYS A 10 1.50 -24.60 6.92
N GLY A 11 2.65 -25.10 7.39
CA GLY A 11 2.78 -26.47 7.88
C GLY A 11 2.73 -27.57 6.78
N ALA A 12 2.73 -27.20 5.50
CA ALA A 12 2.72 -28.17 4.41
C ALA A 12 4.02 -28.98 4.37
N GLU A 13 3.91 -30.30 4.13
CA GLU A 13 5.03 -31.20 4.01
C GLU A 13 5.77 -31.01 2.69
N LYS A 14 7.04 -31.41 2.62
CA LYS A 14 7.95 -31.20 1.50
C LYS A 14 7.41 -31.79 0.17
N ASP A 15 6.73 -32.91 0.22
CA ASP A 15 6.14 -33.61 -0.93
C ASP A 15 4.99 -32.83 -1.57
N MET A 16 4.39 -31.89 -0.86
CA MET A 16 3.39 -30.96 -1.39
C MET A 16 4.01 -29.84 -2.25
N PHE A 17 5.32 -29.75 -2.32
CA PHE A 17 6.05 -28.77 -3.13
C PHE A 17 6.64 -29.43 -4.36
N ALA A 18 5.99 -29.25 -5.51
CA ALA A 18 6.57 -29.66 -6.78
C ALA A 18 7.69 -28.66 -7.19
N PRO A 19 8.87 -29.15 -7.65
CA PRO A 19 9.84 -28.26 -8.24
C PRO A 19 9.19 -27.59 -9.46
N VAL A 20 9.11 -26.24 -9.45
CA VAL A 20 8.80 -25.51 -10.67
C VAL A 20 9.97 -25.82 -11.58
N ALA A 21 9.74 -26.64 -12.63
CA ALA A 21 10.74 -26.92 -13.63
C ALA A 21 11.18 -25.60 -14.26
N GLY A 22 12.21 -25.02 -13.68
CA GLY A 22 12.89 -23.85 -14.20
C GLY A 22 13.69 -24.29 -15.41
N LYS A 23 13.09 -24.31 -16.58
CA LYS A 23 13.83 -23.88 -17.74
C LYS A 23 14.09 -22.41 -17.52
N ALA A 24 15.35 -22.06 -17.26
CA ALA A 24 15.87 -20.77 -17.63
C ALA A 24 15.77 -20.71 -19.17
N GLU A 25 14.58 -20.46 -19.69
CA GLU A 25 14.43 -19.83 -20.97
C GLU A 25 15.01 -18.44 -20.76
N GLU A 26 16.13 -18.16 -21.44
CA GLU A 26 16.56 -16.81 -21.68
C GLU A 26 15.29 -16.04 -22.04
N ALA A 27 14.89 -15.15 -21.16
CA ALA A 27 13.77 -14.26 -21.40
C ALA A 27 14.16 -13.48 -22.66
N ASP A 28 13.60 -13.89 -23.80
CA ASP A 28 13.53 -13.07 -24.98
C ASP A 28 12.99 -11.71 -24.50
N ALA A 29 13.85 -10.69 -24.61
CA ALA A 29 13.57 -9.33 -24.19
C ALA A 29 12.61 -8.64 -25.18
N SER A 30 11.58 -9.33 -25.62
CA SER A 30 10.35 -8.72 -26.06
C SER A 30 9.51 -8.47 -24.82
N ALA A 31 9.83 -7.42 -24.08
CA ALA A 31 8.91 -6.86 -23.13
C ALA A 31 7.54 -6.77 -23.80
N PRO A 32 6.46 -7.39 -23.23
CA PRO A 32 5.13 -7.13 -23.73
C PRO A 32 4.98 -5.62 -23.77
N ALA A 33 4.51 -5.09 -24.91
CA ALA A 33 4.35 -3.66 -25.11
C ALA A 33 3.77 -3.07 -23.81
N ALA A 34 4.57 -2.22 -23.16
CA ALA A 34 4.14 -1.52 -21.97
C ALA A 34 2.75 -0.99 -22.28
N ALA A 35 1.77 -1.36 -21.52
CA ALA A 35 0.45 -0.71 -21.56
C ALA A 35 0.77 0.77 -21.63
N ALA A 36 0.34 1.43 -22.72
CA ALA A 36 0.74 2.79 -23.07
C ALA A 36 0.78 3.61 -21.78
N GLY A 37 2.02 3.87 -21.31
CA GLY A 37 2.24 4.53 -20.03
C GLY A 37 1.40 5.79 -20.07
N ARG A 38 0.57 6.03 -19.09
CA ARG A 38 -0.03 7.34 -18.96
C ARG A 38 1.14 8.32 -18.93
N ASP A 39 1.06 9.39 -19.69
CA ASP A 39 2.00 10.54 -19.62
C ASP A 39 2.23 11.01 -18.16
N ASP A 40 1.38 10.56 -17.27
CA ASP A 40 1.37 10.78 -15.82
C ASP A 40 2.57 10.14 -15.08
N ASP A 41 3.16 9.06 -15.61
CA ASP A 41 4.31 8.40 -14.99
C ASP A 41 5.58 9.25 -15.01
N MET A 42 5.65 10.24 -15.89
CA MET A 42 6.78 11.15 -16.06
C MET A 42 6.47 12.57 -15.59
N ARG A 43 5.34 12.81 -14.93
CA ARG A 43 5.02 14.13 -14.40
C ARG A 43 5.92 14.51 -13.23
N GLU A 44 6.19 15.78 -13.10
CA GLU A 44 6.90 16.32 -11.95
C GLU A 44 6.03 16.19 -10.69
N MET A 45 6.60 15.59 -9.64
CA MET A 45 5.91 15.42 -8.37
C MET A 45 6.01 16.69 -7.52
N SER A 46 4.93 17.07 -6.89
CA SER A 46 4.92 18.15 -5.89
C SER A 46 5.73 17.76 -4.65
N ALA A 47 6.13 18.74 -3.86
CA ALA A 47 6.87 18.51 -2.62
C ALA A 47 6.10 17.63 -1.63
N LEU A 48 4.77 17.74 -1.56
CA LEU A 48 3.93 16.88 -0.71
C LEU A 48 3.89 15.44 -1.22
N GLU A 49 3.82 15.23 -2.52
CA GLU A 49 3.88 13.89 -3.12
C GLU A 49 5.25 13.23 -2.89
N LEU A 50 6.34 13.99 -3.05
CA LEU A 50 7.69 13.52 -2.73
C LEU A 50 7.83 13.19 -1.24
N SER A 51 7.25 13.99 -0.35
CA SER A 51 7.21 13.71 1.09
C SER A 51 6.46 12.40 1.38
N ALA A 52 5.30 12.20 0.77
CA ALA A 52 4.52 10.97 0.94
C ALA A 52 5.27 9.75 0.41
N LEU A 53 5.88 9.85 -0.78
CA LEU A 53 6.70 8.79 -1.37
C LEU A 53 7.87 8.41 -0.44
N CYS A 54 8.63 9.39 0.02
CA CYS A 54 9.75 9.16 0.94
C CYS A 54 9.28 8.54 2.27
N SER A 55 8.15 8.97 2.81
CA SER A 55 7.55 8.39 4.01
C SER A 55 7.20 6.90 3.80
N ASN A 56 6.61 6.55 2.66
CA ASN A 56 6.29 5.17 2.31
C ASN A 56 7.55 4.31 2.13
N LEU A 57 8.60 4.85 1.50
CA LEU A 57 9.89 4.18 1.39
C LEU A 57 10.54 3.94 2.75
N ALA A 58 10.47 4.92 3.67
CA ALA A 58 10.94 4.75 5.05
C ALA A 58 10.24 3.58 5.73
N ARG A 59 8.91 3.48 5.63
CA ARG A 59 8.14 2.35 6.19
C ARG A 59 8.50 1.01 5.54
N GLY A 60 8.72 1.00 4.23
CA GLY A 60 9.19 -0.19 3.53
C GLY A 60 10.56 -0.65 4.01
N CYS A 61 11.49 0.28 4.26
CA CYS A 61 12.80 -0.01 4.82
C CYS A 61 12.73 -0.54 6.26
N GLU A 62 11.87 0.05 7.11
CA GLU A 62 11.63 -0.46 8.47
C GLU A 62 11.19 -1.93 8.45
N LYS A 63 10.25 -2.28 7.56
CA LYS A 63 9.78 -3.65 7.38
C LYS A 63 10.85 -4.62 6.91
N GLN A 64 11.87 -4.13 6.23
CA GLN A 64 13.01 -4.90 5.77
C GLN A 64 14.20 -4.87 6.75
N TYR A 65 14.01 -4.30 7.93
CA TYR A 65 15.06 -4.11 8.95
C TYR A 65 16.25 -3.27 8.48
N LYS A 66 16.02 -2.35 7.54
CA LYS A 66 17.00 -1.40 7.00
C LYS A 66 16.87 -0.06 7.72
N ALA A 67 17.32 -0.01 8.98
CA ALA A 67 17.11 1.13 9.85
C ALA A 67 17.80 2.42 9.37
N ALA A 68 18.98 2.31 8.78
CA ALA A 68 19.72 3.46 8.27
C ALA A 68 19.01 4.10 7.08
N GLU A 69 18.57 3.31 6.11
CA GLU A 69 17.84 3.77 4.93
C GLU A 69 16.47 4.33 5.33
N ALA A 70 15.80 3.70 6.29
CA ALA A 70 14.54 4.21 6.83
C ALA A 70 14.69 5.62 7.42
N ALA A 71 15.75 5.84 8.21
CA ALA A 71 16.06 7.15 8.79
C ALA A 71 16.33 8.21 7.70
N LEU A 72 17.09 7.87 6.66
CA LEU A 72 17.38 8.78 5.54
C LEU A 72 16.12 9.16 4.77
N PHE A 73 15.27 8.18 4.43
CA PHE A 73 14.00 8.47 3.78
C PHE A 73 13.07 9.28 4.67
N GLY A 74 13.07 9.06 5.99
CA GLY A 74 12.34 9.90 6.94
C GLY A 74 12.81 11.36 6.96
N GLN A 75 14.11 11.59 6.86
CA GLN A 75 14.68 12.95 6.74
C GLN A 75 14.26 13.62 5.43
N LEU A 76 14.32 12.90 4.30
CA LEU A 76 13.86 13.41 3.01
C LEU A 76 12.37 13.76 3.03
N ALA A 77 11.54 12.89 3.62
CA ALA A 77 10.11 13.15 3.80
C ALA A 77 9.86 14.45 4.57
N SER A 78 10.58 14.65 5.66
CA SER A 78 10.50 15.86 6.48
C SER A 78 10.97 17.10 5.73
N TYR A 79 12.05 17.00 4.97
CA TYR A 79 12.59 18.09 4.15
C TYR A 79 11.57 18.57 3.11
N PHE A 80 11.00 17.65 2.33
CA PHE A 80 10.01 18.00 1.32
C PHE A 80 8.73 18.57 1.94
N LYS A 81 8.30 18.03 3.08
CA LYS A 81 7.12 18.55 3.80
C LYS A 81 7.34 19.97 4.29
N ALA A 82 8.53 20.30 4.82
CA ALA A 82 8.84 21.63 5.33
C ALA A 82 8.89 22.68 4.22
N GLY A 83 9.29 22.30 3.00
CA GLY A 83 9.34 23.19 1.85
C GLY A 83 8.00 23.30 1.09
N ALA A 84 7.00 22.54 1.47
CA ALA A 84 5.72 22.55 0.78
C ALA A 84 4.87 23.77 1.19
N PRO A 85 4.24 24.48 0.24
CA PRO A 85 3.27 25.51 0.58
C PRO A 85 2.07 24.88 1.29
N ALA A 86 1.47 25.61 2.24
CA ALA A 86 0.20 25.19 2.83
C ALA A 86 -0.86 25.11 1.71
N GLY A 87 -1.34 23.91 1.43
CA GLY A 87 -2.43 23.71 0.49
C GLY A 87 -3.78 24.12 1.09
N PRO A 88 -4.78 24.40 0.26
CA PRO A 88 -6.14 24.59 0.75
C PRO A 88 -6.60 23.28 1.46
N ASP A 89 -7.36 23.46 2.54
CA ASP A 89 -7.97 22.32 3.24
C ASP A 89 -8.99 21.64 2.31
N PRO A 90 -8.78 20.40 1.86
CA PRO A 90 -9.69 19.76 0.93
C PRO A 90 -11.01 19.44 1.63
N SER A 91 -12.12 19.63 0.93
CA SER A 91 -13.42 19.19 1.43
C SER A 91 -13.46 17.66 1.53
N ILE A 92 -14.29 17.13 2.44
CA ILE A 92 -14.52 15.69 2.57
C ILE A 92 -14.98 15.09 1.23
N GLN A 93 -15.82 15.80 0.49
CA GLN A 93 -16.29 15.36 -0.81
C GLN A 93 -15.15 15.24 -1.82
N ALA A 94 -14.23 16.21 -1.86
CA ALA A 94 -13.06 16.13 -2.75
C ALA A 94 -12.18 14.93 -2.43
N LEU A 95 -11.99 14.59 -1.14
CA LEU A 95 -11.26 13.38 -0.74
C LEU A 95 -11.97 12.09 -1.17
N VAL A 96 -13.30 12.04 -1.02
CA VAL A 96 -14.11 10.90 -1.48
C VAL A 96 -14.01 10.74 -2.99
N ASP A 97 -14.06 11.84 -3.74
CA ASP A 97 -13.98 11.82 -5.22
C ASP A 97 -12.61 11.31 -5.70
N LEU A 98 -11.51 11.71 -5.04
CA LEU A 98 -10.17 11.19 -5.32
C LEU A 98 -10.08 9.68 -5.06
N ILE A 99 -10.58 9.21 -3.91
CA ILE A 99 -10.60 7.77 -3.60
C ILE A 99 -11.47 7.02 -4.61
N ASP A 100 -12.57 7.60 -5.05
CA ASP A 100 -13.43 6.98 -6.08
C ASP A 100 -12.74 6.85 -7.43
N SER A 101 -11.98 7.86 -7.83
CA SER A 101 -11.15 7.79 -9.04
C SER A 101 -10.11 6.67 -8.93
N ASP A 102 -9.40 6.59 -7.80
CA ASP A 102 -8.43 5.52 -7.56
C ASP A 102 -9.09 4.14 -7.59
N LEU A 103 -10.23 3.96 -6.94
CA LEU A 103 -10.94 2.68 -6.91
C LEU A 103 -11.44 2.24 -8.29
N LYS A 104 -11.93 3.18 -9.10
CA LYS A 104 -12.51 2.88 -10.41
C LYS A 104 -11.45 2.69 -11.50
N GLU A 105 -10.42 3.53 -11.49
CA GLU A 105 -9.44 3.61 -12.58
C GLU A 105 -8.06 3.11 -12.15
N GLY A 106 -7.52 3.65 -11.05
CA GLY A 106 -6.16 3.36 -10.60
C GLY A 106 -5.97 1.88 -10.25
N PHE A 107 -6.81 1.35 -9.36
CA PHE A 107 -6.73 -0.07 -8.97
C PHE A 107 -7.06 -1.02 -10.12
N ALA A 108 -8.00 -0.67 -11.01
CA ALA A 108 -8.32 -1.47 -12.17
C ALA A 108 -7.13 -1.59 -13.12
N ALA A 109 -6.48 -0.46 -13.43
CA ALA A 109 -5.29 -0.41 -14.29
C ALA A 109 -4.11 -1.16 -13.66
N ALA A 110 -3.82 -0.92 -12.37
CA ALA A 110 -2.73 -1.57 -11.66
C ALA A 110 -2.93 -3.10 -11.54
N ASN A 111 -4.14 -3.55 -11.23
CA ASN A 111 -4.46 -4.98 -11.18
C ASN A 111 -4.31 -5.64 -12.57
N SER A 112 -4.73 -4.95 -13.63
CA SER A 112 -4.54 -5.45 -15.01
C SER A 112 -3.07 -5.60 -15.36
N ALA A 113 -2.24 -4.59 -15.05
CA ALA A 113 -0.80 -4.63 -15.28
C ALA A 113 -0.11 -5.74 -14.48
N ALA A 114 -0.41 -5.85 -13.19
CA ALA A 114 0.15 -6.88 -12.31
C ALA A 114 -0.26 -8.29 -12.74
N SER A 115 -1.52 -8.47 -13.18
CA SER A 115 -2.00 -9.74 -13.72
C SER A 115 -1.29 -10.10 -15.03
N GLY A 116 -1.11 -9.15 -15.93
CA GLY A 116 -0.40 -9.35 -17.19
C GLY A 116 1.07 -9.75 -17.01
N GLN A 117 1.70 -9.27 -15.94
CA GLN A 117 3.08 -9.61 -15.56
C GLN A 117 3.16 -10.85 -14.64
N HIS A 118 2.04 -11.46 -14.28
CA HIS A 118 1.96 -12.56 -13.31
C HIS A 118 2.61 -12.19 -11.95
N ASP A 119 2.61 -10.91 -11.57
CA ASP A 119 3.18 -10.43 -10.31
C ASP A 119 2.21 -10.66 -9.14
N ARG A 120 2.36 -11.82 -8.49
CA ARG A 120 1.55 -12.20 -7.33
C ARG A 120 1.79 -11.30 -6.12
N GLY A 121 2.99 -10.73 -6.00
CA GLY A 121 3.33 -9.79 -4.93
C GLY A 121 2.56 -8.49 -5.05
N ALA A 122 2.60 -7.89 -6.25
CA ALA A 122 1.83 -6.71 -6.58
C ALA A 122 0.32 -6.92 -6.42
N LEU A 123 -0.23 -8.04 -6.95
CA LEU A 123 -1.65 -8.37 -6.80
C LEU A 123 -2.09 -8.45 -5.34
N ARG A 124 -1.25 -9.04 -4.48
CA ARG A 124 -1.54 -9.11 -3.04
C ARG A 124 -1.53 -7.73 -2.38
N ALA A 125 -0.55 -6.90 -2.72
CA ALA A 125 -0.46 -5.53 -2.21
C ALA A 125 -1.64 -4.68 -2.67
N LEU A 126 -2.00 -4.75 -3.95
CA LEU A 126 -3.15 -4.05 -4.52
C LEU A 126 -4.46 -4.47 -3.86
N THR A 127 -4.70 -5.77 -3.69
CA THR A 127 -5.89 -6.27 -2.99
C THR A 127 -6.02 -5.70 -1.57
N TRP A 128 -4.90 -5.56 -0.86
CA TRP A 128 -4.90 -4.96 0.46
C TRP A 128 -5.13 -3.45 0.42
N SER A 129 -4.42 -2.74 -0.44
CA SER A 129 -4.54 -1.28 -0.59
C SER A 129 -5.96 -0.86 -0.96
N GLU A 130 -6.60 -1.58 -1.89
CA GLU A 130 -7.98 -1.35 -2.28
C GLU A 130 -8.95 -1.48 -1.10
N LYS A 131 -8.79 -2.52 -0.26
CA LYS A 131 -9.60 -2.70 0.95
C LYS A 131 -9.42 -1.55 1.95
N VAL A 132 -8.18 -1.07 2.14
CA VAL A 132 -7.90 0.08 3.00
C VAL A 132 -8.57 1.34 2.43
N SER A 133 -8.48 1.58 1.12
CA SER A 133 -9.13 2.72 0.47
C SER A 133 -10.66 2.68 0.61
N LEU A 134 -11.28 1.49 0.51
CA LEU A 134 -12.72 1.31 0.76
C LEU A 134 -13.10 1.64 2.21
N ILE A 135 -12.28 1.25 3.19
CA ILE A 135 -12.50 1.60 4.61
C ILE A 135 -12.41 3.11 4.80
N LEU A 136 -11.36 3.76 4.25
CA LEU A 136 -11.19 5.21 4.30
C LEU A 136 -12.40 5.94 3.70
N LYS A 137 -12.86 5.51 2.54
CA LYS A 137 -14.06 6.08 1.91
C LYS A 137 -15.28 5.98 2.81
N SER A 138 -15.52 4.80 3.39
CA SER A 138 -16.64 4.58 4.31
C SER A 138 -16.59 5.52 5.51
N LEU A 139 -15.39 5.71 6.10
CA LEU A 139 -15.19 6.61 7.22
C LEU A 139 -15.40 8.08 6.85
N LEU A 140 -14.91 8.52 5.69
CA LEU A 140 -15.12 9.89 5.21
C LEU A 140 -16.60 10.18 4.97
N ILE A 141 -17.32 9.25 4.33
CA ILE A 141 -18.77 9.39 4.13
C ILE A 141 -19.51 9.48 5.46
N ARG A 142 -19.13 8.63 6.42
CA ARG A 142 -19.73 8.64 7.76
C ARG A 142 -19.40 9.94 8.49
N TYR A 143 -18.15 10.38 8.45
CA TYR A 143 -17.76 11.65 9.06
C TYR A 143 -18.47 12.85 8.40
N GLY A 144 -18.69 12.84 7.10
CA GLY A 144 -19.45 13.87 6.38
C GLY A 144 -20.91 13.98 6.87
N LYS A 145 -21.50 12.87 7.33
CA LYS A 145 -22.87 12.80 7.86
C LYS A 145 -22.96 13.15 9.34
N GLU A 146 -22.08 12.59 10.16
CA GLU A 146 -22.12 12.62 11.62
C GLU A 146 -21.21 13.68 12.23
N GLY A 147 -20.22 14.15 11.45
CA GLY A 147 -19.17 15.05 11.93
C GLY A 147 -18.35 14.41 13.06
N PRO A 148 -17.81 15.22 14.00
CA PRO A 148 -17.01 14.72 15.12
C PRO A 148 -17.75 13.70 16.02
N LYS A 149 -19.09 13.68 15.97
CA LYS A 149 -19.91 12.73 16.74
C LYS A 149 -19.62 11.27 16.40
N MET A 150 -19.10 11.03 15.19
CA MET A 150 -18.70 9.69 14.76
C MET A 150 -17.72 9.00 15.74
N ALA A 151 -16.90 9.77 16.45
CA ALA A 151 -15.89 9.28 17.38
C ALA A 151 -16.17 9.62 18.86
N GLU A 152 -17.38 10.09 19.22
CA GLU A 152 -17.68 10.49 20.59
C GLU A 152 -17.52 9.36 21.62
N ASN A 153 -17.82 8.12 21.22
CA ASN A 153 -17.77 6.95 22.10
C ASN A 153 -16.82 5.87 21.59
N THR A 154 -15.90 6.20 20.70
CA THR A 154 -14.95 5.26 20.14
C THR A 154 -13.73 6.00 19.59
N ASN A 155 -12.65 5.26 19.34
CA ASN A 155 -11.44 5.81 18.75
C ASN A 155 -11.18 5.18 17.38
N VAL A 156 -10.53 5.94 16.49
CA VAL A 156 -10.05 5.46 15.20
C VAL A 156 -8.53 5.36 15.27
N PHE A 157 -8.01 4.14 15.13
CA PHE A 157 -6.59 3.86 15.13
C PHE A 157 -6.14 3.44 13.74
N VAL A 158 -4.99 3.92 13.32
CA VAL A 158 -4.40 3.55 12.02
C VAL A 158 -3.04 2.92 12.25
N CYS A 159 -2.84 1.72 11.73
CA CYS A 159 -1.53 1.08 11.75
C CYS A 159 -0.56 1.88 10.88
N THR A 160 0.49 2.43 11.49
CA THR A 160 1.50 3.24 10.79
C THR A 160 2.35 2.43 9.79
N ILE A 161 2.26 1.11 9.81
CA ILE A 161 3.03 0.23 8.93
C ILE A 161 2.23 -0.15 7.67
N CYS A 162 0.97 -0.60 7.84
CA CYS A 162 0.19 -1.15 6.72
C CYS A 162 -1.09 -0.37 6.41
N GLY A 163 -1.40 0.70 7.15
CA GLY A 163 -2.60 1.49 6.95
C GLY A 163 -3.91 0.84 7.43
N PHE A 164 -3.85 -0.35 8.07
CA PHE A 164 -5.06 -0.97 8.62
C PHE A 164 -5.74 -0.05 9.64
N ILE A 165 -7.04 0.12 9.48
CA ILE A 165 -7.86 0.99 10.33
C ILE A 165 -8.64 0.11 11.31
N TYR A 166 -8.53 0.45 12.59
CA TYR A 166 -9.27 -0.18 13.67
C TYR A 166 -10.12 0.86 14.38
N ILE A 167 -11.38 0.52 14.62
CA ILE A 167 -12.33 1.37 15.36
C ILE A 167 -12.69 0.63 16.65
N GLY A 168 -12.48 1.26 17.79
CA GLY A 168 -12.73 0.66 19.10
C GLY A 168 -12.12 1.49 20.23
N ASP A 169 -12.30 1.04 21.47
CA ASP A 169 -11.86 1.79 22.65
C ASP A 169 -10.34 1.76 22.83
N ASN A 170 -9.73 0.62 22.52
CA ASN A 170 -8.28 0.41 22.66
C ASN A 170 -7.70 -0.21 21.38
N PRO A 171 -6.48 0.19 20.97
CA PRO A 171 -5.84 -0.42 19.83
C PRO A 171 -5.48 -1.89 20.12
N PRO A 172 -5.50 -2.78 19.13
CA PRO A 172 -5.03 -4.15 19.32
C PRO A 172 -3.52 -4.14 19.64
N GLN A 173 -3.08 -5.05 20.51
CA GLN A 173 -1.67 -5.15 20.90
C GLN A 173 -0.74 -5.40 19.70
N LEU A 174 -1.23 -6.15 18.73
CA LEU A 174 -0.55 -6.41 17.46
C LEU A 174 -1.53 -6.14 16.32
N CYS A 175 -1.04 -5.52 15.26
CA CYS A 175 -1.86 -5.33 14.07
C CYS A 175 -2.27 -6.71 13.50
N PRO A 176 -3.58 -6.99 13.31
CA PRO A 176 -4.03 -8.29 12.81
C PRO A 176 -3.56 -8.59 11.39
N VAL A 177 -3.06 -7.59 10.68
CA VAL A 177 -2.65 -7.69 9.28
C VAL A 177 -1.15 -7.84 9.12
N CYS A 178 -0.37 -6.94 9.69
CA CYS A 178 1.08 -6.94 9.45
C CYS A 178 1.90 -7.52 10.60
N LYS A 179 1.24 -7.89 11.70
CA LYS A 179 1.79 -8.55 12.91
C LYS A 179 3.20 -8.15 13.29
#